data_119a6ffd6a3301a9a0c71aab51e479fd
#
_entry.id   119a6ffd6a3301a9a0c71aab51e479fd
#
_cell.length_a   1.000
_cell.length_b   1.000
_cell.length_c   1.000
_cell.angle_alpha   90.00
_cell.angle_beta   90.00
_cell.angle_gamma   90.00
#
_symmetry.space_group_name_H-M   'P 1'
#
loop_
_entity.id
_entity.type
_entity.pdbx_description
1 polymer ?
#
loop_
_entity_poly.entity_id
_entity_poly.type
_entity_poly.pdbx_seq_one_letter_code
_entity_poly.pdbx_strand_id
1 'polypeptide(L)' 'GWLYPSAMDDGSLWLWSQENGWLWTGSDIFPQLYSHKSGNWLYFMGKIGGRPRFYDYSTQSVK' A
#
# COMPACT_ATOMS: atom_id res chain seq x y z
N GLY A 1 -5.52 13.99 -0.32
CA GLY A 1 -4.48 13.40 0.41
C GLY A 1 -4.55 11.90 0.45
N TRP A 2 -4.71 11.30 -0.68
CA TRP A 2 -4.95 9.88 -0.76
C TRP A 2 -3.76 9.14 -1.34
N LEU A 3 -4.03 8.19 -2.20
CA LEU A 3 -3.01 7.44 -2.91
C LEU A 3 -2.82 8.03 -4.29
N TYR A 4 -1.58 8.27 -4.65
CA TYR A 4 -1.23 8.79 -5.97
C TYR A 4 -0.53 7.68 -6.74
N PRO A 5 -1.21 7.06 -7.70
CA PRO A 5 -0.63 5.93 -8.42
C PRO A 5 0.38 6.38 -9.48
N SER A 6 1.40 5.57 -9.66
CA SER A 6 2.38 5.75 -10.73
C SER A 6 2.68 4.37 -11.32
N ALA A 7 2.08 4.08 -12.45
CA ALA A 7 2.19 2.77 -13.08
C ALA A 7 3.54 2.62 -13.77
N MET A 8 4.12 1.41 -13.67
CA MET A 8 5.35 1.07 -14.34
C MET A 8 5.06 0.15 -15.53
N ASP A 9 6.00 0.09 -16.48
CA ASP A 9 5.81 -0.70 -17.69
C ASP A 9 5.82 -2.20 -17.45
N ASP A 10 6.40 -2.64 -16.35
CA ASP A 10 6.52 -4.05 -16.02
C ASP A 10 5.33 -4.63 -15.27
N GLY A 11 4.24 -3.87 -15.16
CA GLY A 11 3.05 -4.31 -14.44
C GLY A 11 3.05 -3.98 -12.97
N SER A 12 4.11 -3.36 -12.48
CA SER A 12 4.14 -2.92 -11.10
C SER A 12 3.53 -1.53 -10.96
N LEU A 13 3.23 -1.18 -9.73
CA LEU A 13 2.56 0.08 -9.44
C LEU A 13 3.11 0.66 -8.14
N TRP A 14 3.51 1.92 -8.20
CA TRP A 14 3.88 2.66 -7.01
C TRP A 14 2.72 3.54 -6.59
N LEU A 15 2.45 3.55 -5.31
CA LEU A 15 1.41 4.38 -4.71
C LEU A 15 2.06 5.25 -3.65
N TRP A 16 1.76 6.54 -3.69
CA TRP A 16 2.27 7.45 -2.67
C TRP A 16 1.13 7.87 -1.76
N SER A 17 1.38 7.83 -0.47
CA SER A 17 0.42 8.24 0.54
C SER A 17 1.15 9.12 1.54
N GLN A 18 0.49 10.19 1.97
CA GLN A 18 1.08 11.11 2.93
C GLN A 18 1.41 10.41 4.25
N GLU A 19 0.60 9.44 4.62
CA GLU A 19 0.76 8.74 5.90
C GLU A 19 1.79 7.60 5.81
N ASN A 20 1.80 6.89 4.68
CA ASN A 20 2.58 5.66 4.54
C ASN A 20 3.79 5.81 3.63
N GLY A 21 3.93 6.95 2.94
CA GLY A 21 5.00 7.14 1.98
C GLY A 21 4.77 6.31 0.73
N TRP A 22 5.86 5.81 0.15
CA TRP A 22 5.77 5.02 -1.06
C TRP A 22 5.40 3.58 -0.75
N LEU A 23 4.40 3.08 -1.47
CA LEU A 23 3.96 1.69 -1.39
C LEU A 23 4.10 1.08 -2.77
N TRP A 24 4.59 -0.16 -2.82
CA TRP A 24 4.82 -0.87 -4.08
C TRP A 24 3.93 -2.10 -4.15
N THR A 25 3.34 -2.31 -5.31
CA THR A 25 2.54 -3.49 -5.59
C THR A 25 2.60 -3.81 -7.08
N GLY A 26 1.90 -4.83 -7.49
CA GLY A 26 1.84 -5.20 -8.90
C GLY A 26 0.60 -6.05 -9.15
N SER A 27 0.37 -6.39 -10.43
CA SER A 27 -0.81 -7.14 -10.81
C SER A 27 -0.85 -8.53 -10.17
N ASP A 28 0.31 -9.11 -9.88
CA ASP A 28 0.41 -10.42 -9.25
C ASP A 28 0.57 -10.36 -7.73
N ILE A 29 0.70 -9.16 -7.19
CA ILE A 29 1.02 -8.97 -5.77
C ILE A 29 -0.16 -8.39 -5.02
N PHE A 30 -0.89 -7.47 -5.65
CA PHE A 30 -2.06 -6.86 -5.03
C PHE A 30 -3.05 -7.93 -4.55
N PRO A 31 -3.64 -7.83 -3.36
CA PRO A 31 -3.77 -6.61 -2.53
C PRO A 31 -2.65 -6.41 -1.52
N GLN A 32 -1.55 -7.09 -1.65
CA GLN A 32 -0.41 -6.89 -0.77
C GLN A 32 0.48 -5.79 -1.32
N LEU A 33 0.98 -4.94 -0.42
CA LEU A 33 1.81 -3.80 -0.78
C LEU A 33 3.05 -3.78 0.09
N TYR A 34 4.16 -3.42 -0.52
CA TYR A 34 5.41 -3.27 0.22
C TYR A 34 5.60 -1.80 0.58
N SER A 35 5.78 -1.52 1.86
CA SER A 35 6.01 -0.16 2.33
C SER A 35 7.51 0.14 2.29
N HIS A 36 7.90 1.04 1.41
CA HIS A 36 9.30 1.44 1.30
C HIS A 36 9.75 2.20 2.53
N LYS A 37 8.85 2.94 3.16
CA LYS A 37 9.16 3.75 4.33
C LYS A 37 9.51 2.90 5.53
N SER A 38 8.73 1.87 5.79
CA SER A 38 8.92 1.03 6.98
C SER A 38 9.65 -0.28 6.69
N GLY A 39 9.75 -0.67 5.42
CA GLY A 39 10.35 -1.93 5.04
C GLY A 39 9.48 -3.14 5.33
N ASN A 40 8.20 -2.93 5.51
CA ASN A 40 7.27 -3.99 5.88
C ASN A 40 6.21 -4.18 4.82
N TRP A 41 5.59 -5.36 4.82
CA TRP A 41 4.47 -5.65 3.93
C TRP A 41 3.16 -5.26 4.58
N LEU A 42 2.24 -4.76 3.77
CA LEU A 42 0.90 -4.37 4.19
C LEU A 42 -0.12 -5.11 3.34
N TYR A 43 -1.29 -5.36 3.90
CA TYR A 43 -2.43 -5.92 3.18
C TYR A 43 -3.50 -4.85 3.04
N PHE A 44 -3.91 -4.56 1.82
CA PHE A 44 -4.94 -3.56 1.57
C PHE A 44 -6.31 -4.14 1.91
N MET A 45 -6.96 -3.55 2.87
CA MET A 45 -8.24 -4.03 3.38
C MET A 45 -9.43 -3.35 2.71
N GLY A 46 -9.18 -2.42 1.79
CA GLY A 46 -10.23 -1.64 1.16
C GLY A 46 -10.46 -0.33 1.89
N LYS A 47 -11.52 0.35 1.52
CA LYS A 47 -11.89 1.62 2.15
C LYS A 47 -12.84 1.35 3.31
N ILE A 48 -12.49 1.85 4.47
CA ILE A 48 -13.31 1.75 5.67
C ILE A 48 -13.46 3.16 6.23
N GLY A 49 -14.69 3.63 6.34
CA GLY A 49 -14.96 4.98 6.78
C GLY A 49 -14.42 6.05 5.83
N GLY A 50 -14.41 5.76 4.53
CA GLY A 50 -13.95 6.70 3.52
C GLY A 50 -12.43 6.82 3.39
N ARG A 51 -11.69 5.96 4.07
CA ARG A 51 -10.22 5.99 4.08
C ARG A 51 -9.65 4.64 3.72
N PRO A 52 -8.55 4.58 2.97
CA PRO A 52 -7.90 3.29 2.72
C PRO A 52 -7.28 2.77 4.01
N ARG A 53 -7.52 1.50 4.30
CA ARG A 53 -7.02 0.86 5.51
C ARG A 53 -6.08 -0.28 5.12
N PHE A 54 -5.04 -0.44 5.91
CA PHE A 54 -4.03 -1.45 5.68
C PHE A 54 -3.79 -2.25 6.94
N TYR A 55 -3.56 -3.55 6.77
CA TYR A 55 -3.11 -4.41 7.86
C TYR A 55 -1.59 -4.54 7.76
N ASP A 56 -0.91 -4.21 8.84
CA ASP A 56 0.55 -4.29 8.90
C ASP A 56 0.96 -5.63 9.48
N TYR A 57 1.61 -6.45 8.66
CA TYR A 57 2.01 -7.79 9.09
C TYR A 57 3.07 -7.76 10.19
N SER A 58 3.92 -6.75 10.22
CA SER A 58 4.98 -6.70 11.20
C SER A 58 4.49 -6.31 12.58
N THR A 59 3.52 -5.41 12.66
CA THR A 59 2.93 -5.00 13.93
C THR A 59 1.66 -5.76 14.27
N GLN A 60 1.13 -6.50 13.28
CA GLN A 60 -0.12 -7.25 13.42
C GLN A 60 -1.28 -6.34 13.84
N SER A 61 -1.34 -5.19 13.21
CA SER A 61 -2.36 -4.20 13.52
C SER A 61 -2.82 -3.48 12.26
N VAL A 62 -3.98 -2.85 12.35
CA VAL A 62 -4.55 -2.07 11.26
C VAL A 62 -4.08 -0.63 11.37
N LYS A 63 -3.66 -0.08 10.24
CA LYS A 63 -3.25 1.32 10.19
C LYS A 63 -4.33 2.24 9.70
#